data_55fc98a287eddddb748642acb8d5976c
#
_entry.id   55fc98a287eddddb748642acb8d5976c
#
_cell.length_a   1.000
_cell.length_b   1.000
_cell.length_c   1.000
_cell.angle_alpha   90.00
_cell.angle_beta   90.00
_cell.angle_gamma   90.00
#
_symmetry.space_group_name_H-M   'P 1'
#
loop_
_entity.id
_entity.type
_entity.pdbx_description
1 polymer ?
#
loop_
_entity_poly.entity_id
_entity_poly.type
_entity_poly.pdbx_seq_one_letter_code
_entity_poly.pdbx_strand_id
1 'polypeptide(L)' 'MNKELQRQRIGQRIAEIRKAQEITQQDLADRTGIQRNHISRIEQGRYSVGFDTLQLIAEAMGGNVEIITP' A
#
# COMPACT_ATOMS: atom_id res chain seq x y z
N MET A 1 -0.34 -1.64 20.41
CA MET A 1 -1.19 -1.67 19.22
C MET A 1 -1.00 -3.00 18.48
N ASN A 2 -2.08 -3.57 17.99
CA ASN A 2 -2.06 -4.83 17.26
C ASN A 2 -1.45 -4.64 15.87
N LYS A 3 -0.35 -5.33 15.59
CA LYS A 3 0.35 -5.22 14.30
C LYS A 3 -0.53 -5.69 13.13
N GLU A 4 -1.34 -6.71 13.35
CA GLU A 4 -2.25 -7.21 12.33
C GLU A 4 -3.30 -6.17 11.95
N LEU A 5 -3.88 -5.51 12.94
CA LEU A 5 -4.83 -4.43 12.70
C LEU A 5 -4.17 -3.28 11.95
N GLN A 6 -2.93 -2.96 12.29
CA GLN A 6 -2.19 -1.89 11.63
C GLN A 6 -1.91 -2.23 10.16
N ARG A 7 -1.57 -3.49 9.86
CA ARG A 7 -1.41 -3.94 8.47
C ARG A 7 -2.70 -3.77 7.67
N GLN A 8 -3.84 -4.11 8.30
CA GLN A 8 -5.15 -3.95 7.66
C GLN A 8 -5.44 -2.48 7.36
N ARG A 9 -5.16 -1.60 8.30
CA ARG A 9 -5.38 -0.15 8.12
C ARG A 9 -4.53 0.42 6.99
N ILE A 10 -3.26 0.05 6.96
CA ILE A 10 -2.35 0.50 5.89
C ILE A 10 -2.82 -0.04 4.55
N GLY A 11 -3.17 -1.32 4.48
CA GLY A 11 -3.67 -1.93 3.27
C GLY A 11 -4.92 -1.25 2.74
N GLN A 12 -5.88 -0.99 3.63
CA GLN A 12 -7.11 -0.29 3.28
C GLN A 12 -6.81 1.13 2.78
N ARG A 13 -5.87 1.81 3.43
CA ARG A 13 -5.51 3.18 3.02
C ARG A 13 -4.89 3.20 1.63
N ILE A 14 -4.02 2.23 1.33
CA ILE A 14 -3.45 2.10 0.00
C ILE A 14 -4.57 1.91 -1.04
N ALA A 15 -5.50 1.01 -0.77
CA ALA A 15 -6.62 0.75 -1.68
C ALA A 15 -7.49 1.99 -1.87
N GLU A 16 -7.77 2.72 -0.80
CA GLU A 16 -8.57 3.96 -0.87
C GLU A 16 -7.91 5.01 -1.75
N ILE A 17 -6.62 5.26 -1.53
CA ILE A 17 -5.88 6.26 -2.30
C ILE A 17 -5.81 5.84 -3.77
N ARG A 18 -5.51 4.56 -4.00
CA ARG A 18 -5.43 4.01 -5.36
C ARG A 18 -6.75 4.21 -6.11
N LYS A 19 -7.86 3.84 -5.48
CA LYS A 19 -9.19 3.95 -6.10
C LYS A 19 -9.58 5.40 -6.34
N ALA A 20 -9.26 6.28 -5.39
CA ALA A 20 -9.54 7.70 -5.53
C ALA A 20 -8.79 8.32 -6.71
N GLN A 21 -7.65 7.78 -7.06
CA GLN A 21 -6.85 8.22 -8.21
C GLN A 21 -7.19 7.45 -9.49
N GLU A 22 -8.17 6.57 -9.43
CA GLU A 22 -8.58 5.73 -10.57
C GLU A 22 -7.44 4.83 -11.09
N ILE A 23 -6.59 4.39 -10.18
CA ILE A 23 -5.48 3.48 -10.46
C ILE A 23 -5.93 2.05 -10.12
N THR A 24 -5.79 1.13 -11.07
CA THR A 24 -6.08 -0.29 -10.79
C THR A 24 -4.92 -0.94 -10.06
N GLN A 25 -5.13 -2.12 -9.48
CA GLN A 25 -4.04 -2.89 -8.89
C GLN A 25 -2.97 -3.22 -9.93
N GLN A 26 -3.38 -3.50 -11.17
CA GLN A 26 -2.43 -3.76 -12.24
C GLN A 26 -1.61 -2.52 -12.59
N ASP A 27 -2.24 -1.35 -12.64
CA ASP A 27 -1.52 -0.09 -12.85
C ASP A 27 -0.45 0.13 -11.79
N LEU A 28 -0.82 -0.11 -10.53
CA LEU A 28 0.11 0.04 -9.42
C LEU A 28 1.24 -0.98 -9.51
N ALA A 29 0.93 -2.21 -9.91
CA ALA A 29 1.93 -3.25 -10.15
C ALA A 29 2.91 -2.82 -11.24
N ASP A 30 2.40 -2.28 -12.34
CA ASP A 30 3.22 -1.83 -13.46
C ASP A 30 4.14 -0.67 -13.06
N ARG A 31 3.64 0.26 -12.24
CA ARG A 31 4.41 1.42 -11.79
C ARG A 31 5.50 1.07 -10.79
N THR A 32 5.28 0.03 -9.99
CA THR A 32 6.20 -0.34 -8.89
C THR A 32 7.10 -1.52 -9.22
N GLY A 33 6.75 -2.32 -10.21
CA GLY A 33 7.42 -3.58 -10.46
C GLY A 33 7.03 -4.68 -9.48
N ILE A 34 6.06 -4.44 -8.63
CA ILE A 34 5.54 -5.44 -7.67
C ILE A 34 4.44 -6.22 -8.37
N GLN A 35 4.41 -7.55 -8.18
CA GLN A 35 3.37 -8.38 -8.78
C GLN A 35 1.99 -7.99 -8.24
N ARG A 36 0.97 -8.01 -9.11
CA ARG A 36 -0.40 -7.66 -8.73
C ARG A 36 -0.91 -8.49 -7.56
N ASN A 37 -0.61 -9.78 -7.52
CA ASN A 37 -1.01 -10.65 -6.42
C ASN A 37 -0.45 -10.18 -5.08
N HIS A 38 0.77 -9.68 -5.09
CA HIS A 38 1.44 -9.18 -3.90
C HIS A 38 0.76 -7.88 -3.42
N ILE A 39 0.45 -6.99 -4.36
CA ILE A 39 -0.29 -5.76 -4.04
C ILE A 39 -1.64 -6.10 -3.43
N SER A 40 -2.35 -7.07 -3.99
CA SER A 40 -3.64 -7.51 -3.47
C SER A 40 -3.53 -7.98 -2.02
N ARG A 41 -2.50 -8.78 -1.70
CA ARG A 41 -2.28 -9.26 -0.33
C ARG A 41 -1.94 -8.12 0.63
N ILE A 42 -1.16 -7.15 0.17
CA ILE A 42 -0.81 -5.97 0.97
C ILE A 42 -2.09 -5.19 1.30
N GLU A 43 -2.95 -4.97 0.32
CA GLU A 43 -4.21 -4.25 0.51
C GLU A 43 -5.16 -4.97 1.45
N GLN A 44 -5.09 -6.30 1.50
CA GLN A 44 -5.90 -7.11 2.40
C GLN A 44 -5.33 -7.20 3.81
N GLY A 45 -4.15 -6.64 4.03
CA GLY A 45 -3.50 -6.69 5.34
C GLY A 45 -2.90 -8.05 5.67
N ARG A 46 -2.70 -8.91 4.67
CA ARG A 46 -2.21 -10.27 4.85
C ARG A 46 -0.69 -10.38 4.76
N TYR A 47 -0.02 -9.29 4.50
CA TYR A 47 1.41 -9.31 4.26
C TYR A 47 2.10 -8.19 5.03
N SER A 48 3.22 -8.54 5.67
CA SER A 48 4.04 -7.55 6.36
C SER A 48 4.97 -6.90 5.36
N VAL A 49 4.79 -5.62 5.12
CA VAL A 49 5.53 -4.87 4.10
C VAL A 49 6.67 -4.12 4.76
N GLY A 50 7.88 -4.26 4.20
CA GLY A 50 9.02 -3.47 4.62
C GLY A 50 8.87 -2.02 4.20
N PHE A 51 9.65 -1.15 4.83
CA PHE A 51 9.58 0.29 4.57
C PHE A 51 9.83 0.62 3.09
N ASP A 52 10.85 0.01 2.48
CA ASP A 52 11.22 0.35 1.10
C ASP A 52 10.10 0.03 0.12
N THR A 53 9.44 -1.12 0.29
CA THR A 53 8.31 -1.50 -0.54
C THR A 53 7.14 -0.55 -0.34
N LEU A 54 6.86 -0.19 0.91
CA LEU A 54 5.77 0.72 1.24
C LEU A 54 6.03 2.11 0.65
N GLN A 55 7.28 2.60 0.73
CA GLN A 55 7.66 3.88 0.14
C GLN A 55 7.51 3.86 -1.38
N LEU A 56 7.88 2.75 -2.02
CA LEU A 56 7.73 2.60 -3.47
C LEU A 56 6.26 2.69 -3.88
N ILE A 57 5.37 2.04 -3.13
CA ILE A 57 3.93 2.11 -3.37
C ILE A 57 3.43 3.55 -3.18
N ALA A 58 3.84 4.20 -2.10
CA ALA A 58 3.43 5.57 -1.81
C ALA A 58 3.86 6.52 -2.93
N GLU A 59 5.10 6.42 -3.39
CA GLU A 59 5.62 7.26 -4.47
C GLU A 59 4.88 7.05 -5.78
N ALA A 60 4.50 5.81 -6.06
CA ALA A 60 3.72 5.49 -7.26
C ALA A 60 2.35 6.15 -7.25
N MET A 61 1.86 6.52 -6.08
CA MET A 61 0.59 7.23 -5.90
C MET A 61 0.79 8.73 -5.61
N GLY A 62 2.03 9.23 -5.73
CA GLY A 62 2.34 10.63 -5.54
C GLY A 62 2.54 11.08 -4.11
N GLY A 63 2.78 10.13 -3.20
CA GLY A 63 2.92 10.43 -1.78
C GLY A 63 4.21 9.92 -1.18
N ASN A 64 4.23 9.91 0.14
CA ASN A 64 5.36 9.43 0.94
C ASN A 64 4.84 8.71 2.18
N VAL A 65 5.70 7.87 2.75
CA VAL A 65 5.42 7.27 4.06
C VAL A 65 5.86 8.25 5.14
N GLU A 66 4.99 8.49 6.11
CA GLU A 66 5.28 9.37 7.24
C GLU A 66 4.88 8.69 8.55
N ILE A 67 5.57 9.05 9.61
CA ILE A 67 5.16 8.67 10.97
C ILE A 67 4.38 9.85 11.54
N ILE A 68 3.13 9.56 11.89
CA ILE A 68 2.23 10.57 12.44
C ILE A 68 2.00 10.25 13.91
N THR A 69 2.23 11.25 14.77
CA THR A 69 1.96 11.14 16.19
C THR A 69 0.66 11.87 16.53
N PRO A 70 -0.05 11.42 17.59
CA PRO A 70 -1.29 12.07 18.02
C PRO A 70 -1.06 13.49 18.55
#